data_cad2cc1e62ee02b6308e97a2601b2bbf
#
_entry.id   cad2cc1e62ee02b6308e97a2601b2bbf
#
_cell.length_a   1.000
_cell.length_b   1.000
_cell.length_c   1.000
_cell.angle_alpha   90.00
_cell.angle_beta   90.00
_cell.angle_gamma   90.00
#
_symmetry.space_group_name_H-M   'P 1'
#
loop_
_entity.id
_entity.type
_entity.pdbx_description
1 polymer ?
#
loop_
_entity_poly.entity_id
_entity_poly.type
_entity_poly.pdbx_seq_one_letter_code
_entity_poly.pdbx_strand_id
1 'polypeptide(L)' 'NEKGAVWLASKNGITKTKAEAQAIVDAEITAAQTSWDALPDDEKAPSTRPTDITLP' A
#
# COMPACT_ATOMS: atom_id res chain seq x y z
N ASN A 1 8.50 -11.63 -2.28
CA ASN A 1 8.58 -12.99 -1.74
C ASN A 1 7.72 -13.10 -0.48
N GLU A 2 7.53 -14.32 0.01
CA GLU A 2 6.68 -14.56 1.18
C GLU A 2 7.20 -13.88 2.45
N LYS A 3 8.50 -13.68 2.56
CA LYS A 3 9.11 -12.99 3.70
C LYS A 3 8.64 -11.52 3.77
N GLY A 4 8.55 -10.86 2.62
CA GLY A 4 8.04 -9.51 2.56
C GLY A 4 6.59 -9.41 2.97
N ALA A 5 5.76 -10.37 2.51
CA ALA A 5 4.34 -10.43 2.87
C ALA A 5 4.15 -10.66 4.38
N VAL A 6 4.93 -11.58 4.95
CA VAL A 6 4.87 -11.88 6.38
C VAL A 6 5.31 -10.66 7.20
N TRP A 7 6.36 -9.96 6.75
CA TRP A 7 6.82 -8.75 7.43
C TRP A 7 5.73 -7.67 7.48
N LEU A 8 5.05 -7.42 6.36
CA LEU A 8 3.96 -6.45 6.32
C LEU A 8 2.80 -6.84 7.24
N ALA A 9 2.44 -8.11 7.24
CA ALA A 9 1.40 -8.63 8.10
C ALA A 9 1.78 -8.50 9.58
N SER A 10 3.03 -8.80 9.92
CA SER A 10 3.55 -8.67 11.28
C SER A 10 3.54 -7.21 11.75
N LYS A 11 3.85 -6.28 10.85
CA LYS A 11 3.81 -4.85 11.16
C LYS A 11 2.40 -4.41 11.54
N ASN A 12 1.37 -5.08 11.03
CA ASN A 12 -0.02 -4.83 11.39
C ASN A 12 -0.48 -5.68 12.57
N GLY A 13 0.43 -6.41 13.22
CA GLY A 13 0.13 -7.19 14.42
C GLY A 13 -0.51 -8.54 14.15
N ILE A 14 -0.56 -8.99 12.90
CA ILE A 14 -1.20 -10.25 12.52
C ILE A 14 -0.32 -10.98 11.51
N THR A 15 -0.07 -12.27 11.73
CA THR A 15 0.60 -13.11 10.74
C THR A 15 -0.43 -13.61 9.74
N LYS A 16 -0.22 -13.31 8.47
CA LYS A 16 -1.17 -13.63 7.40
C LYS A 16 -0.49 -14.33 6.23
N THR A 17 -1.31 -14.96 5.39
CA THR A 17 -0.84 -15.50 4.11
C THR A 17 -0.44 -14.33 3.20
N LYS A 18 0.30 -14.67 2.12
CA LYS A 18 0.69 -13.67 1.12
C LYS A 18 -0.54 -12.97 0.53
N ALA A 19 -1.60 -13.75 0.23
CA ALA A 19 -2.82 -13.19 -0.35
C ALA A 19 -3.50 -12.21 0.61
N GLU A 20 -3.54 -12.53 1.90
CA GLU A 20 -4.12 -11.66 2.91
C GLU A 20 -3.28 -10.41 3.12
N ALA A 21 -1.95 -10.55 3.13
CA ALA A 21 -1.04 -9.41 3.24
C ALA A 21 -1.16 -8.50 2.00
N GLN A 22 -1.31 -9.09 0.81
CA GLN A 22 -1.53 -8.32 -0.41
C GLN A 22 -2.83 -7.51 -0.32
N ALA A 23 -3.89 -8.08 0.23
CA ALA A 23 -5.15 -7.36 0.42
C ALA A 23 -4.99 -6.15 1.35
N ILE A 24 -4.17 -6.28 2.40
CA ILE A 24 -3.86 -5.14 3.29
C ILE A 24 -3.12 -4.05 2.53
N VAL A 25 -2.11 -4.42 1.75
CA VAL A 25 -1.34 -3.47 0.93
C VAL A 25 -2.26 -2.78 -0.08
N ASP A 26 -3.12 -3.54 -0.76
CA ASP A 26 -4.05 -2.99 -1.74
C ASP A 26 -4.98 -1.95 -1.11
N ALA A 27 -5.48 -2.21 0.10
CA ALA A 27 -6.33 -1.26 0.81
C ALA A 27 -5.55 0.01 1.19
N GLU A 28 -4.31 -0.11 1.63
CA GLU A 28 -3.46 1.02 1.98
C GLU A 28 -3.13 1.88 0.73
N ILE A 29 -2.85 1.23 -0.39
CA ILE A 29 -2.59 1.94 -1.66
C ILE A 29 -3.84 2.67 -2.13
N THR A 30 -5.00 2.03 -2.07
CA THR A 30 -6.26 2.66 -2.45
C THR A 30 -6.54 3.90 -1.60
N ALA A 31 -6.32 3.82 -0.29
CA ALA A 31 -6.49 4.96 0.61
C ALA A 31 -5.49 6.08 0.28
N ALA A 32 -4.24 5.72 0.00
CA ALA A 32 -3.22 6.69 -0.38
C ALA A 32 -3.56 7.37 -1.70
N GLN A 33 -4.06 6.62 -2.68
CA GLN A 33 -4.49 7.18 -3.97
C GLN A 33 -5.65 8.16 -3.80
N THR A 34 -6.61 7.82 -2.97
CA THR A 34 -7.75 8.70 -2.67
C THR A 34 -7.29 10.01 -2.03
N SER A 35 -6.38 9.92 -1.07
CA SER A 35 -5.82 11.10 -0.41
C SER A 35 -5.02 11.96 -1.40
N TRP A 36 -4.21 11.32 -2.24
CA TRP A 36 -3.41 12.02 -3.24
C TRP A 36 -4.29 12.73 -4.28
N ASP A 37 -5.34 12.04 -4.77
CA ASP A 37 -6.25 12.59 -5.77
C ASP A 37 -7.00 13.83 -5.23
N ALA A 38 -7.18 13.92 -3.93
CA ALA A 38 -7.83 15.06 -3.28
C ALA A 38 -6.91 16.27 -3.10
N LEU A 39 -5.61 16.14 -3.35
CA LEU A 39 -4.66 17.24 -3.20
C LEU A 39 -4.83 18.28 -4.30
N PRO A 40 -4.54 19.57 -4.02
CA PRO A 40 -4.42 20.59 -5.07
C PRO A 40 -3.27 20.27 -6.02
N ASP A 41 -3.37 20.74 -7.26
CA ASP A 41 -2.37 20.44 -8.30
C ASP A 41 -0.95 20.86 -7.91
N ASP A 42 -0.79 21.98 -7.21
CA ASP A 42 0.52 22.46 -6.77
C ASP A 42 1.14 21.54 -5.71
N GLU A 43 0.32 20.84 -4.93
CA GLU A 43 0.80 19.87 -3.95
C GLU A 43 1.08 18.51 -4.58
N LYS A 44 0.48 18.22 -5.72
CA LYS A 44 0.76 16.99 -6.47
C LYS A 44 2.09 17.03 -7.21
N ALA A 45 2.47 18.20 -7.71
CA ALA A 45 3.60 18.39 -8.62
C ALA A 45 4.95 17.81 -8.13
N PRO A 46 5.32 17.89 -6.83
CA PRO A 46 6.59 17.32 -6.36
C PRO A 46 6.58 15.81 -6.17
N SER A 47 5.45 15.14 -6.33
CA SER A 47 5.34 13.69 -6.07
C SER A 47 4.58 12.99 -7.19
N THR A 48 4.59 11.67 -7.17
CA THR A 48 3.85 10.83 -8.12
C THR A 48 2.68 10.16 -7.40
N ARG A 49 1.60 9.96 -8.14
CA ARG A 49 0.45 9.24 -7.62
C ARG A 49 0.87 7.83 -7.17
N PRO A 50 0.48 7.39 -5.97
CA PRO A 50 0.82 6.05 -5.52
C PRO A 50 0.32 4.99 -6.51
N THR A 51 1.17 4.00 -6.80
CA THR A 51 0.86 2.92 -7.72
C THR A 51 0.76 1.60 -6.98
N ASP A 52 0.09 0.62 -7.60
CA ASP A 52 -0.09 -0.68 -7.00
C ASP A 52 1.24 -1.35 -6.69
N ILE A 53 1.31 -2.02 -5.55
CA ILE A 53 2.48 -2.79 -5.12
C ILE A 53 2.07 -4.25 -5.07
N THR A 54 2.76 -5.09 -5.84
CA THR A 54 2.57 -6.52 -5.79
C THR A 54 3.68 -7.12 -4.93
N LEU A 55 3.30 -7.83 -3.87
CA LEU A 55 4.27 -8.47 -2.99
C LEU A 55 4.98 -9.60 -3.72
N PRO A 56 6.31 -9.75 -3.51
CA PRO A 56 7.10 -10.82 -4.14
C PRO A 56 6.74 -12.21 -3.62
#